data_63fa89064777be0204d0465c60188712
#
_entry.id   63fa89064777be0204d0465c60188712
#
_cell.length_a   1.000
_cell.length_b   1.000
_cell.length_c   1.000
_cell.angle_alpha   90.00
_cell.angle_beta   90.00
_cell.angle_gamma   90.00
#
_symmetry.space_group_name_H-M   'P 1'
#
loop_
_entity.id
_entity.type
_entity.pdbx_description
1 polymer ?
#
loop_
_entity_poly.entity_id
_entity_poly.type
_entity_poly.pdbx_seq_one_letter_code
_entity_poly.pdbx_strand_id
1 'polypeptide(L)'
;YREAISQALFEHVTSTGGLALCLYDVTTLYFETEREDDLRRVGYSKERRVDPQVIVGLLVDRGGFPLQVGCWEGNRAETTTIIPMVEAFQAAHGIEELVIVADAGMLSAANLKSLDEAHLRFIVGARQVRAPGDLEAHFHWSGDAFADGQLVDTITPRRGSRSERDKSLRAEPVWDPVTHPGSWRAVWAYSKKRAARDNRTLDAQANRARAVIAGEKQPRRTRFVTVHAGDATLDEASLARARSLVGLKGYVTNIPARLMDAAEVVSSYHELWHVEQSFRMSKHDLRARPVFHHQRD
;
A
#
# COMPACT_ATOMS: atom_id res chain seq x y z
N TYR A 1 -12.12 -3.72 28.51
CA TYR A 1 -10.70 -4.12 28.54
C TYR A 1 -9.90 -3.53 27.37
N ARG A 2 -10.43 -3.50 26.11
CA ARG A 2 -9.70 -3.01 24.94
C ARG A 2 -9.24 -1.56 25.09
N GLU A 3 -10.12 -0.67 25.52
CA GLU A 3 -9.81 0.75 25.75
C GLU A 3 -8.76 0.93 26.86
N ALA A 4 -8.88 0.20 27.96
CA ALA A 4 -7.90 0.26 29.05
C ALA A 4 -6.51 -0.23 28.61
N ILE A 5 -6.45 -1.26 27.76
CA ILE A 5 -5.20 -1.75 27.16
C ILE A 5 -4.62 -0.69 26.23
N SER A 6 -5.41 -0.12 25.31
CA SER A 6 -4.95 0.93 24.39
C SER A 6 -4.43 2.15 25.15
N GLN A 7 -5.10 2.56 26.21
CA GLN A 7 -4.65 3.66 27.06
C GLN A 7 -3.29 3.37 27.71
N ALA A 8 -3.12 2.20 28.31
CA ALA A 8 -1.85 1.82 28.94
C ALA A 8 -0.69 1.73 27.92
N LEU A 9 -0.96 1.22 26.71
CA LEU A 9 0.03 1.15 25.63
C LEU A 9 0.42 2.55 25.15
N PHE A 10 -0.56 3.43 24.99
CA PHE A 10 -0.33 4.82 24.60
C PHE A 10 0.49 5.58 25.64
N GLU A 11 0.17 5.46 26.92
CA GLU A 11 0.92 6.05 28.03
C GLU A 11 2.37 5.55 28.04
N HIS A 12 2.58 4.25 27.82
CA HIS A 12 3.92 3.69 27.74
C HIS A 12 4.75 4.31 26.62
N VAL A 13 4.22 4.39 25.40
CA VAL A 13 4.95 4.96 24.25
C VAL A 13 5.22 6.46 24.47
N THR A 14 4.24 7.21 24.94
CA THR A 14 4.39 8.67 25.14
C THR A 14 5.28 9.03 26.33
N SER A 15 5.46 8.14 27.30
CA SER A 15 6.42 8.32 28.39
C SER A 15 7.88 8.26 27.94
N THR A 16 8.16 7.59 26.82
CA THR A 16 9.52 7.43 26.25
C THR A 16 9.81 8.39 25.12
N GLY A 17 8.80 9.08 24.58
CA GLY A 17 8.90 10.03 23.47
C GLY A 17 7.54 10.45 22.94
N GLY A 18 7.51 11.33 21.94
CA GLY A 18 6.29 11.74 21.26
C GLY A 18 5.85 10.73 20.19
N LEU A 19 4.54 10.55 20.03
CA LEU A 19 3.97 9.76 18.95
C LEU A 19 3.68 10.66 17.74
N ALA A 20 4.57 10.65 16.76
CA ALA A 20 4.42 11.44 15.54
C ALA A 20 4.00 10.62 14.30
N LEU A 21 4.24 9.29 14.33
CA LEU A 21 4.01 8.40 13.20
C LEU A 21 3.47 7.06 13.67
N CYS A 22 2.42 6.59 13.00
CA CYS A 22 1.84 5.26 13.19
C CYS A 22 1.86 4.46 11.90
N LEU A 23 2.11 3.17 12.04
CA LEU A 23 2.01 2.19 10.96
C LEU A 23 0.69 1.43 11.11
N TYR A 24 0.00 1.24 10.00
CA TYR A 24 -1.27 0.53 9.99
C TYR A 24 -1.31 -0.55 8.91
N ASP A 25 -1.74 -1.72 9.30
CA ASP A 25 -2.01 -2.83 8.38
C ASP A 25 -3.18 -3.68 8.89
N VAL A 26 -3.73 -4.51 8.01
CA VAL A 26 -4.81 -5.45 8.34
C VAL A 26 -4.48 -6.87 7.94
N THR A 27 -5.13 -7.79 8.65
CA THR A 27 -5.07 -9.21 8.32
C THR A 27 -6.43 -9.85 8.51
N THR A 28 -6.60 -11.05 7.95
CA THR A 28 -7.77 -11.89 8.18
C THR A 28 -7.43 -13.05 9.11
N LEU A 29 -8.32 -13.30 10.07
CA LEU A 29 -8.32 -14.50 10.89
C LEU A 29 -9.59 -15.31 10.54
N TYR A 30 -9.42 -16.55 10.14
CA TYR A 30 -10.53 -17.44 9.77
C TYR A 30 -10.84 -18.40 10.91
N PHE A 31 -12.12 -18.78 10.96
CA PHE A 31 -12.66 -19.71 11.95
C PHE A 31 -12.90 -21.07 11.30
N GLU A 32 -12.63 -22.13 12.00
CA GLU A 32 -12.98 -23.49 11.55
C GLU A 32 -14.44 -23.78 11.92
N THR A 33 -15.35 -23.13 11.21
CA THR A 33 -16.81 -23.26 11.37
C THR A 33 -17.52 -22.95 10.06
N GLU A 34 -18.67 -23.56 9.84
CA GLU A 34 -19.53 -23.24 8.70
C GLU A 34 -20.56 -22.14 9.02
N ARG A 35 -20.66 -21.73 10.30
CA ARG A 35 -21.67 -20.76 10.74
C ARG A 35 -21.14 -19.34 10.67
N GLU A 36 -21.86 -18.50 9.94
CA GLU A 36 -21.68 -17.06 9.94
C GLU A 36 -22.49 -16.39 11.06
N ASP A 37 -22.05 -15.22 11.49
CA ASP A 37 -22.79 -14.29 12.33
C ASP A 37 -22.56 -12.85 11.84
N ASP A 38 -22.90 -11.84 12.64
CA ASP A 38 -22.77 -10.43 12.24
C ASP A 38 -21.30 -10.00 12.07
N LEU A 39 -20.34 -10.68 12.69
CA LEU A 39 -18.93 -10.37 12.64
C LEU A 39 -18.14 -11.38 11.79
N ARG A 40 -18.41 -12.68 12.01
CA ARG A 40 -17.78 -13.78 11.26
C ARG A 40 -18.49 -13.95 9.94
N ARG A 41 -17.89 -13.49 8.84
CA ARG A 41 -18.45 -13.52 7.48
C ARG A 41 -17.45 -14.13 6.50
N VAL A 42 -17.97 -14.84 5.53
CA VAL A 42 -17.16 -15.24 4.37
C VAL A 42 -16.81 -13.98 3.56
N GLY A 43 -15.53 -13.76 3.31
CA GLY A 43 -15.03 -12.58 2.61
C GLY A 43 -13.88 -12.90 1.68
N TYR A 44 -13.27 -11.85 1.14
CA TYR A 44 -12.10 -12.03 0.28
C TYR A 44 -10.94 -12.67 1.07
N SER A 45 -10.45 -13.79 0.59
CA SER A 45 -9.28 -14.48 1.16
C SER A 45 -8.17 -14.59 0.12
N LYS A 46 -6.96 -14.12 0.47
CA LYS A 46 -5.74 -14.31 -0.35
C LYS A 46 -5.42 -15.80 -0.53
N GLU A 47 -5.85 -16.64 0.42
CA GLU A 47 -5.64 -18.09 0.43
C GLU A 47 -6.80 -18.86 -0.26
N ARG A 48 -7.79 -18.12 -0.83
CA ARG A 48 -9.00 -18.69 -1.49
C ARG A 48 -9.82 -19.60 -0.57
N ARG A 49 -9.87 -19.31 0.71
CA ARG A 49 -10.71 -20.02 1.69
C ARG A 49 -12.13 -19.49 1.64
N VAL A 50 -13.06 -20.36 1.98
CA VAL A 50 -14.51 -20.07 2.10
C VAL A 50 -14.99 -20.08 3.56
N ASP A 51 -14.05 -20.20 4.49
CA ASP A 51 -14.36 -20.19 5.92
C ASP A 51 -14.77 -18.77 6.37
N PRO A 52 -15.70 -18.65 7.32
CA PRO A 52 -15.99 -17.38 7.98
C PRO A 52 -14.73 -16.80 8.62
N GLN A 53 -14.53 -15.51 8.46
CA GLN A 53 -13.35 -14.78 8.91
C GLN A 53 -13.73 -13.48 9.58
N VAL A 54 -12.79 -12.86 10.25
CA VAL A 54 -12.84 -11.48 10.72
C VAL A 54 -11.65 -10.72 10.14
N ILE A 55 -11.80 -9.41 9.97
CA ILE A 55 -10.69 -8.52 9.64
C ILE A 55 -10.15 -7.94 10.93
N VAL A 56 -8.86 -8.06 11.14
CA VAL A 56 -8.14 -7.47 12.29
C VAL A 56 -7.17 -6.42 11.77
N GLY A 57 -7.33 -5.18 12.24
CA GLY A 57 -6.41 -4.09 12.01
C GLY A 57 -5.52 -3.85 13.22
N LEU A 58 -4.27 -3.51 12.97
CA LEU A 58 -3.29 -3.21 14.00
C LEU A 58 -2.66 -1.84 13.70
N LEU A 59 -2.76 -0.95 14.68
CA LEU A 59 -2.04 0.32 14.71
C LEU A 59 -0.83 0.15 15.64
N VAL A 60 0.35 0.46 15.13
CA VAL A 60 1.61 0.39 15.89
C VAL A 60 2.37 1.70 15.78
N ASP A 61 3.27 1.96 16.71
CA ASP A 61 4.21 3.06 16.60
C ASP A 61 5.27 2.79 15.52
N ARG A 62 6.20 3.71 15.34
CA ARG A 62 7.31 3.59 14.38
C ARG A 62 8.19 2.36 14.64
N GLY A 63 8.36 1.96 15.88
CA GLY A 63 9.14 0.79 16.30
C GLY A 63 8.40 -0.54 16.19
N GLY A 64 7.12 -0.51 15.86
CA GLY A 64 6.26 -1.70 15.79
C GLY A 64 5.58 -2.04 17.11
N PHE A 65 5.64 -1.18 18.12
CA PHE A 65 4.95 -1.39 19.38
C PHE A 65 3.43 -1.19 19.21
N PRO A 66 2.58 -2.14 19.63
CA PRO A 66 1.15 -2.08 19.41
C PRO A 66 0.51 -0.94 20.21
N LEU A 67 -0.38 -0.18 19.56
CA LEU A 67 -1.13 0.92 20.16
C LEU A 67 -2.62 0.59 20.25
N GLN A 68 -3.17 0.07 19.16
CA GLN A 68 -4.60 -0.25 19.09
C GLN A 68 -4.88 -1.40 18.15
N VAL A 69 -5.86 -2.24 18.50
CA VAL A 69 -6.39 -3.33 17.69
C VAL A 69 -7.84 -3.05 17.33
N GLY A 70 -8.17 -3.15 16.04
CA GLY A 70 -9.54 -3.10 15.53
C GLY A 70 -10.00 -4.46 15.03
N CYS A 71 -11.31 -4.72 15.06
CA CYS A 71 -11.90 -5.93 14.52
C CYS A 71 -13.19 -5.58 13.79
N TRP A 72 -13.35 -6.10 12.56
CA TRP A 72 -14.48 -5.84 11.68
C TRP A 72 -14.98 -7.11 11.02
N GLU A 73 -16.15 -6.99 10.42
CA GLU A 73 -16.81 -8.08 9.70
C GLU A 73 -15.90 -8.64 8.60
N GLY A 74 -15.87 -9.95 8.45
CA GLY A 74 -14.95 -10.64 7.55
C GLY A 74 -15.14 -10.34 6.05
N ASN A 75 -16.31 -9.84 5.65
CA ASN A 75 -16.62 -9.41 4.29
C ASN A 75 -16.44 -7.90 4.05
N ARG A 76 -16.01 -7.16 5.06
CA ARG A 76 -15.75 -5.71 4.94
C ARG A 76 -14.55 -5.46 4.03
N ALA A 77 -14.59 -4.39 3.26
CA ALA A 77 -13.42 -4.00 2.46
C ALA A 77 -12.30 -3.47 3.37
N GLU A 78 -11.09 -4.00 3.25
CA GLU A 78 -9.91 -3.57 4.04
C GLU A 78 -9.71 -2.05 3.99
N THR A 79 -10.00 -1.43 2.83
CA THR A 79 -9.88 0.02 2.62
C THR A 79 -10.82 0.86 3.48
N THR A 80 -11.85 0.28 4.11
CA THR A 80 -12.81 1.01 4.94
C THR A 80 -12.49 0.93 6.43
N THR A 81 -11.41 0.28 6.82
CA THR A 81 -11.04 0.03 8.22
C THR A 81 -10.13 1.10 8.80
N ILE A 82 -9.32 1.75 7.95
CA ILE A 82 -8.27 2.68 8.40
C ILE A 82 -8.85 3.97 9.03
N ILE A 83 -9.81 4.61 8.37
CA ILE A 83 -10.38 5.88 8.86
C ILE A 83 -11.03 5.70 10.24
N PRO A 84 -11.97 4.75 10.47
CA PRO A 84 -12.54 4.56 11.79
C PRO A 84 -11.51 4.21 12.87
N MET A 85 -10.42 3.51 12.49
CA MET A 85 -9.36 3.17 13.42
C MET A 85 -8.60 4.40 13.89
N VAL A 86 -8.19 5.24 12.96
CA VAL A 86 -7.40 6.44 13.25
C VAL A 86 -8.23 7.47 13.99
N GLU A 87 -9.48 7.71 13.57
CA GLU A 87 -10.40 8.63 14.24
C GLU A 87 -10.67 8.20 15.70
N ALA A 88 -10.93 6.91 15.92
CA ALA A 88 -11.12 6.37 17.26
C ALA A 88 -9.87 6.53 18.13
N PHE A 89 -8.67 6.31 17.57
CA PHE A 89 -7.41 6.48 18.27
C PHE A 89 -7.15 7.95 18.61
N GLN A 90 -7.35 8.87 17.67
CA GLN A 90 -7.20 10.30 17.91
C GLN A 90 -8.17 10.80 19.00
N ALA A 91 -9.45 10.41 18.91
CA ALA A 91 -10.47 10.81 19.87
C ALA A 91 -10.16 10.28 21.29
N ALA A 92 -9.65 9.04 21.39
CA ALA A 92 -9.33 8.44 22.68
C ALA A 92 -8.12 9.09 23.38
N HIS A 93 -7.16 9.61 22.60
CA HIS A 93 -5.87 10.07 23.13
C HIS A 93 -5.59 11.56 22.89
N GLY A 94 -6.52 12.31 22.29
CA GLY A 94 -6.39 13.75 22.06
C GLY A 94 -5.24 14.13 21.12
N ILE A 95 -4.97 13.30 20.11
CA ILE A 95 -3.87 13.52 19.16
C ILE A 95 -4.38 14.34 17.98
N GLU A 96 -3.81 15.52 17.75
CA GLU A 96 -4.19 16.39 16.63
C GLU A 96 -3.39 16.11 15.37
N GLU A 97 -2.08 15.89 15.50
CA GLU A 97 -1.18 15.63 14.36
C GLU A 97 -0.61 14.22 14.40
N LEU A 98 -0.85 13.47 13.35
CA LEU A 98 -0.36 12.11 13.19
C LEU A 98 -0.04 11.81 11.72
N VAL A 99 1.09 11.14 11.48
CA VAL A 99 1.43 10.58 10.17
C VAL A 99 1.01 9.12 10.14
N ILE A 100 0.14 8.77 9.20
CA ILE A 100 -0.30 7.39 8.99
C ILE A 100 0.46 6.79 7.81
N VAL A 101 1.12 5.67 8.04
CA VAL A 101 1.79 4.88 6.99
C VAL A 101 1.01 3.61 6.75
N ALA A 102 0.65 3.35 5.49
CA ALA A 102 -0.12 2.17 5.11
C ALA A 102 0.24 1.65 3.71
N ASP A 103 -0.07 0.38 3.41
CA ASP A 103 0.22 -0.19 2.09
C ASP A 103 -0.72 0.34 1.00
N ALA A 104 -0.23 0.32 -0.25
CA ALA A 104 -0.95 0.77 -1.45
C ALA A 104 -2.30 0.06 -1.68
N GLY A 105 -2.42 -1.19 -1.23
CA GLY A 105 -3.64 -1.99 -1.34
C GLY A 105 -4.78 -1.49 -0.45
N MET A 106 -4.44 -0.83 0.66
CA MET A 106 -5.38 -0.44 1.70
C MET A 106 -6.03 0.92 1.47
N LEU A 107 -5.51 1.76 0.55
CA LEU A 107 -5.98 3.12 0.39
C LEU A 107 -6.57 3.38 -0.98
N SER A 108 -7.86 3.63 -1.00
CA SER A 108 -8.58 4.18 -2.14
C SER A 108 -8.31 5.69 -2.27
N ALA A 109 -8.59 6.27 -3.44
CA ALA A 109 -8.53 7.73 -3.60
C ALA A 109 -9.50 8.46 -2.66
N ALA A 110 -10.62 7.83 -2.31
CA ALA A 110 -11.56 8.38 -1.34
C ALA A 110 -10.95 8.42 0.07
N ASN A 111 -10.26 7.36 0.50
CA ASN A 111 -9.59 7.34 1.80
C ASN A 111 -8.48 8.39 1.91
N LEU A 112 -7.66 8.57 0.85
CA LEU A 112 -6.64 9.63 0.84
C LEU A 112 -7.26 11.01 1.00
N LYS A 113 -8.41 11.24 0.34
CA LYS A 113 -9.16 12.49 0.47
C LYS A 113 -9.71 12.65 1.89
N SER A 114 -10.29 11.61 2.48
CA SER A 114 -10.82 11.66 3.85
C SER A 114 -9.72 11.90 4.89
N LEU A 115 -8.53 11.29 4.74
CA LEU A 115 -7.38 11.58 5.60
C LEU A 115 -6.95 13.04 5.50
N ASP A 116 -6.88 13.59 4.28
CA ASP A 116 -6.50 14.98 4.04
C ASP A 116 -7.55 15.97 4.61
N GLU A 117 -8.85 15.69 4.44
CA GLU A 117 -9.95 16.47 5.00
C GLU A 117 -9.98 16.41 6.54
N ALA A 118 -9.55 15.32 7.13
CA ALA A 118 -9.36 15.17 8.58
C ALA A 118 -8.02 15.76 9.08
N HIS A 119 -7.30 16.50 8.24
CA HIS A 119 -5.99 17.08 8.54
C HIS A 119 -4.90 16.06 8.95
N LEU A 120 -5.11 14.79 8.60
CA LEU A 120 -4.13 13.72 8.83
C LEU A 120 -3.09 13.70 7.73
N ARG A 121 -1.83 13.53 8.12
CA ARG A 121 -0.73 13.30 7.20
C ARG A 121 -0.63 11.81 6.89
N PHE A 122 -0.25 11.47 5.66
CA PHE A 122 -0.13 10.08 5.26
C PHE A 122 1.08 9.81 4.36
N ILE A 123 1.57 8.58 4.40
CA ILE A 123 2.52 8.01 3.45
C ILE A 123 1.98 6.65 3.00
N VAL A 124 1.79 6.47 1.70
CA VAL A 124 1.26 5.22 1.14
C VAL A 124 2.03 4.78 -0.09
N GLY A 125 2.05 3.49 -0.37
CA GLY A 125 2.65 2.99 -1.59
C GLY A 125 1.90 3.45 -2.84
N ALA A 126 2.61 3.96 -3.84
CA ALA A 126 2.03 4.26 -5.15
C ALA A 126 1.86 2.99 -5.98
N ARG A 127 0.78 2.93 -6.76
CA ARG A 127 0.61 1.87 -7.76
C ARG A 127 1.54 2.14 -8.93
N GLN A 128 2.29 1.14 -9.37
CA GLN A 128 3.29 1.25 -10.44
C GLN A 128 2.70 1.78 -11.77
N VAL A 129 1.41 1.57 -12.01
CA VAL A 129 0.69 2.13 -13.17
C VAL A 129 0.72 3.66 -13.25
N ARG A 130 1.02 4.36 -12.16
CA ARG A 130 1.17 5.82 -12.13
C ARG A 130 2.53 6.31 -12.58
N ALA A 131 3.57 5.47 -12.48
CA ALA A 131 4.95 5.87 -12.77
C ALA A 131 5.15 6.54 -14.13
N PRO A 132 4.57 6.06 -15.25
CA PRO A 132 4.76 6.71 -16.55
C PRO A 132 4.29 8.16 -16.58
N GLY A 133 3.24 8.45 -15.82
CA GLY A 133 2.70 9.79 -15.76
C GLY A 133 3.40 10.69 -14.75
N ASP A 134 3.73 10.15 -13.58
CA ASP A 134 4.39 10.91 -12.52
C ASP A 134 5.86 11.23 -12.90
N LEU A 135 6.50 10.33 -13.68
CA LEU A 135 7.89 10.45 -14.11
C LEU A 135 8.02 10.89 -15.58
N GLU A 136 7.00 11.56 -16.13
CA GLU A 136 6.98 11.97 -17.56
C GLU A 136 8.19 12.85 -17.92
N ALA A 137 8.53 13.83 -17.06
CA ALA A 137 9.69 14.69 -17.26
C ALA A 137 11.00 13.90 -17.20
N HIS A 138 11.14 12.98 -16.25
CA HIS A 138 12.31 12.11 -16.15
C HIS A 138 12.48 11.26 -17.41
N PHE A 139 11.41 10.57 -17.85
CA PHE A 139 11.47 9.74 -19.06
C PHE A 139 11.74 10.54 -20.33
N HIS A 140 11.28 11.79 -20.39
CA HIS A 140 11.56 12.68 -21.50
C HIS A 140 13.05 13.03 -21.62
N TRP A 141 13.71 13.35 -20.51
CA TRP A 141 15.10 13.83 -20.51
C TRP A 141 16.14 12.76 -20.29
N SER A 142 15.83 11.72 -19.53
CA SER A 142 16.77 10.70 -19.06
C SER A 142 16.41 9.29 -19.56
N GLY A 143 15.29 9.13 -20.27
CA GLY A 143 14.77 7.81 -20.65
C GLY A 143 14.49 6.94 -19.43
N ASP A 144 14.83 5.69 -19.51
CA ASP A 144 14.70 4.69 -18.45
C ASP A 144 15.99 4.50 -17.61
N ALA A 145 16.93 5.44 -17.72
CA ALA A 145 18.18 5.44 -16.97
C ALA A 145 17.99 5.97 -15.55
N PHE A 146 18.32 5.13 -14.55
CA PHE A 146 18.30 5.50 -13.14
C PHE A 146 19.59 5.08 -12.45
N ALA A 147 20.12 5.95 -11.57
CA ALA A 147 21.16 5.59 -10.64
C ALA A 147 20.61 4.77 -9.47
N ASP A 148 21.43 3.86 -8.91
CA ASP A 148 21.01 3.10 -7.72
C ASP A 148 20.80 4.02 -6.53
N GLY A 149 19.66 3.90 -5.86
CA GLY A 149 19.26 4.79 -4.76
C GLY A 149 18.68 6.13 -5.21
N GLN A 150 18.54 6.39 -6.51
CA GLN A 150 17.97 7.65 -7.01
C GLN A 150 16.53 7.84 -6.50
N LEU A 151 16.25 9.06 -6.04
CA LEU A 151 14.92 9.51 -5.68
C LEU A 151 14.46 10.60 -6.65
N VAL A 152 13.22 10.50 -7.10
CA VAL A 152 12.54 11.53 -7.90
C VAL A 152 11.33 11.99 -7.09
N ASP A 153 11.34 13.26 -6.71
CA ASP A 153 10.27 13.92 -5.96
C ASP A 153 9.43 14.75 -6.92
N THR A 154 8.17 14.42 -7.08
CA THR A 154 7.29 14.99 -8.10
C THR A 154 5.83 15.03 -7.64
N ILE A 155 4.91 15.21 -8.55
CA ILE A 155 3.47 15.24 -8.30
C ILE A 155 2.77 14.02 -8.90
N THR A 156 1.65 13.61 -8.27
CA THR A 156 0.70 12.64 -8.84
C THR A 156 -0.71 13.19 -8.76
N PRO A 157 -1.48 13.23 -9.87
CA PRO A 157 -2.83 13.76 -9.87
C PRO A 157 -3.74 13.01 -8.89
N ARG A 158 -4.63 13.71 -8.20
CA ARG A 158 -5.77 13.11 -7.48
C ARG A 158 -6.70 12.45 -8.48
N ARG A 159 -7.38 11.35 -8.10
CA ARG A 159 -8.32 10.66 -8.98
C ARG A 159 -9.43 11.62 -9.41
N GLY A 160 -9.67 11.70 -10.72
CA GLY A 160 -10.69 12.57 -11.32
C GLY A 160 -10.24 14.01 -11.53
N SER A 161 -9.06 14.43 -11.04
CA SER A 161 -8.50 15.74 -11.39
C SER A 161 -7.89 15.71 -12.80
N ARG A 162 -8.01 16.82 -13.54
CA ARG A 162 -7.19 17.04 -14.73
C ARG A 162 -5.76 17.27 -14.28
N SER A 163 -4.81 16.76 -15.03
CA SER A 163 -3.39 16.86 -14.70
C SER A 163 -2.98 18.34 -14.55
N GLU A 164 -2.41 18.69 -13.41
CA GLU A 164 -1.71 19.96 -13.16
C GLU A 164 -0.24 19.89 -13.59
N ARG A 165 0.10 18.94 -14.48
CA ARG A 165 1.46 18.72 -14.91
C ARG A 165 2.02 19.95 -15.62
N ASP A 166 3.27 20.24 -15.34
CA ASP A 166 4.02 21.19 -16.13
C ASP A 166 4.27 20.61 -17.53
N LYS A 167 3.51 21.11 -18.52
CA LYS A 167 3.63 20.67 -19.91
C LYS A 167 4.97 21.08 -20.54
N SER A 168 5.74 21.96 -19.91
CA SER A 168 7.06 22.37 -20.40
C SER A 168 8.10 21.26 -20.28
N LEU A 169 7.88 20.27 -19.44
CA LEU A 169 8.76 19.12 -19.13
C LEU A 169 10.22 19.55 -18.85
N ARG A 170 10.43 20.75 -18.30
CA ARG A 170 11.78 21.27 -18.04
C ARG A 170 12.44 20.61 -16.82
N ALA A 171 11.61 20.24 -15.84
CA ALA A 171 12.02 19.54 -14.63
C ALA A 171 10.83 18.78 -14.06
N GLU A 172 11.07 17.85 -13.11
CA GLU A 172 10.01 17.30 -12.29
C GLU A 172 9.37 18.42 -11.46
N PRO A 173 8.03 18.56 -11.49
CA PRO A 173 7.37 19.58 -10.70
C PRO A 173 7.51 19.28 -9.21
N VAL A 174 7.86 20.30 -8.42
CA VAL A 174 7.91 20.20 -6.96
C VAL A 174 6.50 20.41 -6.41
N TRP A 175 6.01 19.42 -5.67
CA TRP A 175 4.67 19.49 -5.09
C TRP A 175 4.59 20.53 -3.96
N ASP A 176 3.56 21.34 -4.03
CA ASP A 176 3.16 22.25 -2.97
C ASP A 176 1.64 22.23 -2.85
N PRO A 177 1.06 22.15 -1.64
CA PRO A 177 -0.39 22.01 -1.45
C PRO A 177 -1.21 23.22 -1.94
N VAL A 178 -0.60 24.41 -2.00
CA VAL A 178 -1.26 25.64 -2.45
C VAL A 178 -1.26 25.74 -3.97
N THR A 179 -0.13 25.44 -4.60
CA THR A 179 0.03 25.53 -6.06
C THR A 179 -0.49 24.30 -6.80
N HIS A 180 -0.59 23.13 -6.11
CA HIS A 180 -1.04 21.88 -6.69
C HIS A 180 -2.21 21.23 -5.91
N PRO A 181 -3.35 21.95 -5.71
CA PRO A 181 -4.45 21.45 -4.88
C PRO A 181 -5.15 20.21 -5.48
N GLY A 182 -5.00 19.98 -6.79
CA GLY A 182 -5.52 18.79 -7.48
C GLY A 182 -4.57 17.58 -7.49
N SER A 183 -3.43 17.67 -6.82
CA SER A 183 -2.40 16.62 -6.83
C SER A 183 -1.92 16.27 -5.42
N TRP A 184 -1.22 15.13 -5.32
CA TRP A 184 -0.44 14.73 -4.16
C TRP A 184 1.06 14.78 -4.50
N ARG A 185 1.90 14.85 -3.50
CA ARG A 185 3.33 14.60 -3.64
C ARG A 185 3.55 13.12 -3.93
N ALA A 186 4.38 12.83 -4.93
CA ALA A 186 4.84 11.49 -5.25
C ALA A 186 6.36 11.41 -5.13
N VAL A 187 6.86 10.41 -4.42
CA VAL A 187 8.28 10.10 -4.32
C VAL A 187 8.52 8.76 -4.98
N TRP A 188 9.38 8.72 -6.00
CA TRP A 188 9.76 7.50 -6.70
C TRP A 188 11.20 7.15 -6.38
N ALA A 189 11.44 5.93 -5.92
CA ALA A 189 12.76 5.41 -5.59
C ALA A 189 13.14 4.29 -6.57
N TYR A 190 14.37 4.33 -7.07
CA TYR A 190 14.94 3.28 -7.89
C TYR A 190 15.95 2.44 -7.10
N SER A 191 15.96 1.13 -7.32
CA SER A 191 16.93 0.21 -6.74
C SER A 191 17.36 -0.85 -7.75
N LYS A 192 18.67 -0.98 -7.98
CA LYS A 192 19.27 -2.05 -8.82
C LYS A 192 18.91 -3.43 -8.30
N LYS A 193 18.89 -3.64 -6.98
CA LYS A 193 18.49 -4.92 -6.36
C LYS A 193 17.04 -5.26 -6.70
N ARG A 194 16.14 -4.28 -6.65
CA ARG A 194 14.74 -4.43 -7.06
C ARG A 194 14.65 -4.70 -8.56
N ALA A 195 15.36 -3.93 -9.39
CA ALA A 195 15.36 -4.09 -10.84
C ALA A 195 15.79 -5.50 -11.27
N ALA A 196 16.83 -6.06 -10.65
CA ALA A 196 17.28 -7.41 -10.91
C ALA A 196 16.21 -8.49 -10.56
N ARG A 197 15.46 -8.28 -9.46
CA ARG A 197 14.34 -9.16 -9.09
C ARG A 197 13.16 -9.01 -10.04
N ASP A 198 12.80 -7.78 -10.36
CA ASP A 198 11.66 -7.47 -11.23
C ASP A 198 11.91 -8.00 -12.65
N ASN A 199 13.13 -7.87 -13.19
CA ASN A 199 13.52 -8.44 -14.47
C ASN A 199 13.37 -9.96 -14.49
N ARG A 200 13.87 -10.67 -13.48
CA ARG A 200 13.69 -12.15 -13.40
C ARG A 200 12.21 -12.53 -13.42
N THR A 201 11.37 -11.77 -12.73
CA THR A 201 9.92 -12.01 -12.72
C THR A 201 9.31 -11.75 -14.10
N LEU A 202 9.69 -10.65 -14.77
CA LEU A 202 9.21 -10.32 -16.12
C LEU A 202 9.68 -11.35 -17.15
N ASP A 203 10.92 -11.83 -17.07
CA ASP A 203 11.44 -12.88 -17.97
C ASP A 203 10.66 -14.17 -17.80
N ALA A 204 10.37 -14.58 -16.57
CA ALA A 204 9.53 -15.75 -16.31
C ALA A 204 8.10 -15.57 -16.87
N GLN A 205 7.52 -14.38 -16.72
CA GLN A 205 6.19 -14.07 -17.27
C GLN A 205 6.18 -14.03 -18.81
N ALA A 206 7.21 -13.43 -19.41
CA ALA A 206 7.36 -13.38 -20.88
C ALA A 206 7.57 -14.77 -21.48
N ASN A 207 8.39 -15.61 -20.86
CA ASN A 207 8.61 -16.99 -21.27
C ASN A 207 7.33 -17.82 -21.15
N ARG A 208 6.56 -17.62 -20.08
CA ARG A 208 5.24 -18.25 -19.95
C ARG A 208 4.27 -17.80 -21.04
N ALA A 209 4.26 -16.51 -21.39
CA ALA A 209 3.43 -15.98 -22.46
C ALA A 209 3.78 -16.64 -23.82
N ARG A 210 5.08 -16.74 -24.15
CA ARG A 210 5.57 -17.41 -25.37
C ARG A 210 5.18 -18.89 -25.42
N ALA A 211 5.30 -19.62 -24.30
CA ALA A 211 4.91 -21.02 -24.21
C ALA A 211 3.39 -21.24 -24.39
N VAL A 212 2.55 -20.29 -23.97
CA VAL A 212 1.10 -20.32 -24.22
C VAL A 212 0.81 -20.06 -25.70
N ILE A 213 1.49 -19.09 -26.33
CA ILE A 213 1.34 -18.77 -27.75
C ILE A 213 1.80 -19.97 -28.62
N ALA A 214 2.86 -20.66 -28.25
CA ALA A 214 3.36 -21.85 -28.90
C ALA A 214 2.49 -23.12 -28.68
N GLY A 215 1.42 -23.02 -27.87
CA GLY A 215 0.57 -24.17 -27.55
C GLY A 215 1.18 -25.17 -26.56
N GLU A 216 2.36 -24.88 -26.00
CA GLU A 216 3.05 -25.76 -25.03
C GLU A 216 2.39 -25.74 -23.65
N LYS A 217 1.61 -24.71 -23.35
CA LYS A 217 0.88 -24.53 -22.08
C LYS A 217 -0.56 -24.14 -22.34
N GLN A 218 -1.44 -24.63 -21.48
CA GLN A 218 -2.87 -24.28 -21.54
C GLN A 218 -3.08 -22.79 -21.38
N PRO A 219 -3.96 -22.17 -22.19
CA PRO A 219 -4.32 -20.76 -22.11
C PRO A 219 -5.09 -20.51 -20.81
N ARG A 220 -4.39 -20.07 -19.78
CA ARG A 220 -4.98 -19.38 -18.63
C ARG A 220 -4.76 -17.88 -18.85
N ARG A 221 -5.50 -17.03 -18.16
CA ARG A 221 -5.27 -15.57 -18.17
C ARG A 221 -3.79 -15.28 -17.89
N THR A 222 -3.01 -15.15 -18.95
CA THR A 222 -1.55 -15.01 -18.91
C THR A 222 -1.22 -13.55 -19.22
N ARG A 223 -0.37 -12.95 -18.38
CA ARG A 223 0.11 -11.58 -18.62
C ARG A 223 0.89 -11.54 -19.94
N PHE A 224 0.77 -10.45 -20.68
CA PHE A 224 1.42 -10.23 -21.99
C PHE A 224 0.95 -11.16 -23.11
N VAL A 225 -0.22 -11.75 -23.00
CA VAL A 225 -0.89 -12.44 -24.10
C VAL A 225 -2.15 -11.66 -24.46
N THR A 226 -2.26 -11.26 -25.72
CA THR A 226 -3.49 -10.74 -26.32
C THR A 226 -4.07 -11.77 -27.29
N VAL A 227 -5.39 -11.86 -27.34
CA VAL A 227 -6.09 -12.78 -28.24
C VAL A 227 -6.97 -11.96 -29.17
N HIS A 228 -6.73 -12.04 -30.47
CA HIS A 228 -7.54 -11.43 -31.52
C HIS A 228 -8.02 -12.50 -32.51
N ALA A 229 -9.32 -12.59 -32.69
CA ALA A 229 -9.95 -13.56 -33.61
C ALA A 229 -9.51 -15.03 -33.43
N GLY A 230 -9.13 -15.41 -32.21
CA GLY A 230 -8.64 -16.78 -31.91
C GLY A 230 -7.11 -16.92 -31.88
N ASP A 231 -6.38 -15.98 -32.46
CA ASP A 231 -4.92 -16.00 -32.49
C ASP A 231 -4.33 -15.32 -31.24
N ALA A 232 -3.47 -16.03 -30.52
CA ALA A 232 -2.74 -15.52 -29.39
C ALA A 232 -1.41 -14.89 -29.82
N THR A 233 -1.18 -13.64 -29.42
CA THR A 233 0.06 -12.91 -29.72
C THR A 233 0.67 -12.30 -28.47
N LEU A 234 1.99 -12.03 -28.50
CA LEU A 234 2.68 -11.37 -27.41
C LEU A 234 2.38 -9.86 -27.42
N ASP A 235 1.94 -9.32 -26.29
CA ASP A 235 1.77 -7.88 -26.09
C ASP A 235 3.13 -7.24 -25.80
N GLU A 236 3.91 -7.02 -26.85
CA GLU A 236 5.24 -6.41 -26.78
C GLU A 236 5.20 -5.00 -26.16
N ALA A 237 4.17 -4.23 -26.44
CA ALA A 237 4.02 -2.87 -25.91
C ALA A 237 3.85 -2.87 -24.38
N SER A 238 3.01 -3.78 -23.86
CA SER A 238 2.84 -3.94 -22.40
C SER A 238 4.10 -4.50 -21.73
N LEU A 239 4.81 -5.40 -22.40
CA LEU A 239 6.07 -5.95 -21.90
C LEU A 239 7.16 -4.88 -21.85
N ALA A 240 7.35 -4.11 -22.92
CA ALA A 240 8.30 -2.99 -22.97
C ALA A 240 8.02 -1.95 -21.87
N ARG A 241 6.76 -1.56 -21.72
CA ARG A 241 6.32 -0.65 -20.66
C ARG A 241 6.59 -1.22 -19.26
N ALA A 242 6.38 -2.52 -19.05
CA ALA A 242 6.71 -3.14 -17.76
C ALA A 242 8.23 -3.14 -17.51
N ARG A 243 9.06 -3.31 -18.55
CA ARG A 243 10.52 -3.26 -18.44
C ARG A 243 11.05 -1.87 -18.13
N SER A 244 10.47 -0.80 -18.68
CA SER A 244 10.90 0.57 -18.35
C SER A 244 10.61 0.97 -16.89
N LEU A 245 9.78 0.20 -16.19
CA LEU A 245 9.40 0.46 -14.79
C LEU A 245 10.09 -0.45 -13.77
N VAL A 246 11.02 -1.31 -14.19
CA VAL A 246 11.74 -2.20 -13.27
C VAL A 246 12.58 -1.40 -12.29
N GLY A 247 12.64 -1.87 -11.05
CA GLY A 247 13.42 -1.22 -9.99
C GLY A 247 12.75 -0.03 -9.34
N LEU A 248 11.67 0.50 -9.92
CA LEU A 248 10.93 1.63 -9.37
C LEU A 248 9.92 1.20 -8.29
N LYS A 249 9.87 1.98 -7.22
CA LYS A 249 8.83 1.92 -6.18
C LYS A 249 8.41 3.35 -5.86
N GLY A 250 7.11 3.61 -5.94
CA GLY A 250 6.55 4.93 -5.66
C GLY A 250 5.85 5.00 -4.32
N TYR A 251 5.77 6.21 -3.79
CA TYR A 251 5.10 6.58 -2.56
C TYR A 251 4.30 7.85 -2.79
N VAL A 252 3.14 7.96 -2.17
CA VAL A 252 2.27 9.14 -2.24
C VAL A 252 2.07 9.69 -0.84
N THR A 253 2.15 11.02 -0.71
CA THR A 253 2.00 11.69 0.56
C THR A 253 1.37 13.08 0.39
N ASN A 254 0.76 13.62 1.45
CA ASN A 254 0.35 15.02 1.56
C ASN A 254 1.31 15.84 2.43
N ILE A 255 2.51 15.33 2.70
CA ILE A 255 3.53 16.00 3.52
C ILE A 255 4.45 16.82 2.58
N PRO A 256 4.54 18.15 2.75
CA PRO A 256 5.45 18.98 1.96
C PRO A 256 6.92 18.61 2.19
N ALA A 257 7.76 18.78 1.15
CA ALA A 257 9.18 18.45 1.20
C ALA A 257 9.96 19.21 2.30
N ARG A 258 9.50 20.41 2.67
CA ARG A 258 10.09 21.19 3.78
C ARG A 258 9.87 20.58 5.17
N LEU A 259 8.88 19.71 5.33
CA LEU A 259 8.57 19.04 6.60
C LEU A 259 9.14 17.63 6.68
N MET A 260 9.26 16.96 5.54
CA MET A 260 9.78 15.60 5.44
C MET A 260 10.41 15.42 4.05
N ASP A 261 11.70 15.16 3.99
CA ASP A 261 12.39 14.96 2.72
C ASP A 261 12.00 13.63 2.04
N ALA A 262 12.43 13.44 0.80
CA ALA A 262 12.09 12.26 0.02
C ALA A 262 12.68 10.97 0.61
N ALA A 263 13.86 11.03 1.20
CA ALA A 263 14.51 9.87 1.81
C ALA A 263 13.78 9.45 3.09
N GLU A 264 13.31 10.42 3.86
CA GLU A 264 12.54 10.19 5.07
C GLU A 264 11.15 9.60 4.76
N VAL A 265 10.48 10.05 3.68
CA VAL A 265 9.24 9.43 3.19
C VAL A 265 9.46 7.95 2.87
N VAL A 266 10.54 7.64 2.15
CA VAL A 266 10.88 6.25 1.76
C VAL A 266 11.22 5.41 2.98
N SER A 267 12.04 5.91 3.91
CA SER A 267 12.44 5.17 5.11
C SER A 267 11.23 4.92 6.03
N SER A 268 10.37 5.92 6.24
CA SER A 268 9.15 5.78 7.03
C SER A 268 8.20 4.73 6.46
N TYR A 269 8.05 4.68 5.13
CA TYR A 269 7.24 3.62 4.52
C TYR A 269 7.86 2.23 4.71
N HIS A 270 9.18 2.12 4.67
CA HIS A 270 9.84 0.83 4.85
C HIS A 270 9.58 0.25 6.25
N GLU A 271 9.29 1.06 7.25
CA GLU A 271 8.99 0.59 8.60
C GLU A 271 7.68 -0.21 8.72
N LEU A 272 6.82 -0.20 7.69
CA LEU A 272 5.65 -1.09 7.63
C LEU A 272 5.98 -2.58 7.84
N TRP A 273 7.22 -3.00 7.61
CA TRP A 273 7.63 -4.38 7.88
C TRP A 273 7.43 -4.77 9.35
N HIS A 274 7.44 -3.83 10.29
CA HIS A 274 7.20 -4.08 11.71
C HIS A 274 5.78 -4.61 11.96
N VAL A 275 4.77 -3.96 11.38
CA VAL A 275 3.38 -4.44 11.51
C VAL A 275 3.16 -5.76 10.75
N GLU A 276 3.79 -5.92 9.58
CA GLU A 276 3.78 -7.18 8.85
C GLU A 276 4.41 -8.32 9.66
N GLN A 277 5.50 -8.04 10.37
CA GLN A 277 6.16 -9.00 11.27
C GLN A 277 5.26 -9.40 12.43
N SER A 278 4.57 -8.44 13.06
CA SER A 278 3.61 -8.70 14.13
C SER A 278 2.50 -9.65 13.68
N PHE A 279 1.95 -9.43 12.49
CA PHE A 279 0.96 -10.36 11.92
C PHE A 279 1.54 -11.71 11.54
N ARG A 280 2.78 -11.76 11.07
CA ARG A 280 3.46 -13.03 10.78
C ARG A 280 3.64 -13.84 12.06
N MET A 281 4.15 -13.22 13.12
CA MET A 281 4.30 -13.84 14.43
C MET A 281 2.96 -14.35 14.96
N SER A 282 1.91 -13.54 14.90
CA SER A 282 0.56 -13.95 15.31
C SER A 282 0.08 -15.20 14.56
N LYS A 283 0.26 -15.25 13.24
CA LYS A 283 -0.23 -16.36 12.39
C LYS A 283 0.60 -17.64 12.50
N HIS A 284 1.92 -17.51 12.56
CA HIS A 284 2.85 -18.66 12.48
C HIS A 284 3.32 -19.11 13.86
N ASP A 285 3.78 -18.19 14.70
CA ASP A 285 4.39 -18.54 15.98
C ASP A 285 3.31 -18.76 17.05
N LEU A 286 2.34 -17.87 17.13
CA LEU A 286 1.22 -17.96 18.07
C LEU A 286 0.05 -18.80 17.54
N ARG A 287 0.07 -19.18 16.26
CA ARG A 287 -0.97 -19.97 15.60
C ARG A 287 -2.39 -19.41 15.82
N ALA A 288 -2.53 -18.09 15.72
CA ALA A 288 -3.82 -17.42 15.94
C ALA A 288 -4.90 -17.78 14.90
N ARG A 289 -4.58 -18.62 13.92
CA ARG A 289 -5.53 -19.18 12.93
C ARG A 289 -5.19 -20.63 12.56
N PRO A 290 -6.18 -21.50 12.31
CA PRO A 290 -7.61 -21.23 12.44
C PRO A 290 -8.03 -20.94 13.88
N VAL A 291 -9.11 -20.16 14.04
CA VAL A 291 -9.70 -19.90 15.35
C VAL A 291 -10.73 -21.00 15.61
N PHE A 292 -10.53 -21.76 16.68
CA PHE A 292 -11.44 -22.87 17.08
C PHE A 292 -12.48 -22.40 18.08
N HIS A 293 -12.39 -21.17 18.56
CA HIS A 293 -13.31 -20.65 19.54
C HIS A 293 -14.62 -20.24 18.89
N HIS A 294 -15.75 -20.73 19.41
CA HIS A 294 -17.07 -20.54 18.85
C HIS A 294 -17.92 -19.51 19.59
N GLN A 295 -17.55 -19.16 20.81
CA GLN A 295 -18.25 -18.16 21.62
C GLN A 295 -17.67 -16.77 21.36
N ARG A 296 -18.51 -15.76 21.49
CA ARG A 296 -18.18 -14.36 21.17
C ARG A 296 -17.64 -13.58 22.36
N ASP A 297 -17.83 -14.12 23.60
CA ASP A 297 -17.52 -13.48 24.87
C ASP A 297 -16.10 -13.83 25.38
#